data_66eddad948732fbefb87c8d66402860b
#
_entry.id   66eddad948732fbefb87c8d66402860b
#
_cell.length_a   1.000
_cell.length_b   1.000
_cell.length_c   1.000
_cell.angle_alpha   90.00
_cell.angle_beta   90.00
_cell.angle_gamma   90.00
#
_symmetry.space_group_name_H-M   'P 1'
#
loop_
_entity.id
_entity.type
_entity.pdbx_description
1 polymer ?
#
loop_
_entity_poly.entity_id
_entity_poly.type
_entity_poly.pdbx_seq_one_letter_code
_entity_poly.pdbx_strand_id
1 'polypeptide(L)'
;MMAAAMTASAQTDFKVALLDSLPVSAITNYAKLTNRTAYGYGDKLYLNDRAAQQLRVFNLATKEEIGQVDIGANQPTGYDEAGNAIIANWGWASSNAAGKKTTFTLISADLKKKVTTNEVQCVQGRADFLGRAKGNVFGTNGAVLLANGGAQDFENTGIVAYTFTGGDSPTVEYGNVWDPDNNIGAGTWDTYNYYKDADNTDHYVYVNRQKPLTDFTFDEGQVSTEQLYSPEDRTPNKGVCNGGDISVLGSRKFIVYGNNSTPTYLDGFTIAEIGSDNTLTTVYTKAANTTLSREMTTQGNWLNVEVLNDKQAKLYQYFVGGYAAEYGIAIDGADTPVLTGVKGIENTAAKAVSTMYYTPAGVANRTAVKGLNIVVTKYADGTQKVVKVIK
;
A
#
# COMPACT_ATOMS: atom_id res chain seq x y z
N MET A 1 38.86 3.77 38.82
CA MET A 1 38.20 4.56 37.77
C MET A 1 37.87 3.61 36.62
N MET A 2 36.63 3.12 36.59
CA MET A 2 36.11 2.35 35.45
C MET A 2 35.66 3.36 34.40
N ALA A 3 36.28 3.37 33.24
CA ALA A 3 35.84 4.13 32.12
C ALA A 3 34.58 3.40 31.54
N ALA A 4 33.41 4.00 31.67
CA ALA A 4 32.22 3.56 30.97
C ALA A 4 32.49 3.79 29.49
N ALA A 5 32.60 2.72 28.72
CA ALA A 5 32.56 2.76 27.29
C ALA A 5 31.14 3.21 26.90
N MET A 6 30.98 4.48 26.51
CA MET A 6 29.83 4.93 25.76
C MET A 6 29.89 4.22 24.40
N THR A 7 29.10 3.20 24.22
CA THR A 7 28.78 2.74 22.88
C THR A 7 27.98 3.87 22.24
N ALA A 8 28.62 4.64 21.37
CA ALA A 8 27.87 5.48 20.43
C ALA A 8 27.01 4.52 19.60
N SER A 9 25.69 4.54 19.85
CA SER A 9 24.77 3.94 18.92
C SER A 9 25.02 4.64 17.59
N ALA A 10 25.44 3.89 16.59
CA ALA A 10 25.53 4.39 15.23
C ALA A 10 24.14 4.96 14.93
N GLN A 11 24.06 6.27 14.74
CA GLN A 11 22.84 6.92 14.30
C GLN A 11 22.50 6.25 12.98
N THR A 12 21.44 5.47 12.97
CA THR A 12 21.01 4.73 11.78
C THR A 12 20.84 5.76 10.68
N ASP A 13 21.52 5.57 9.56
CA ASP A 13 21.44 6.46 8.40
C ASP A 13 20.08 6.22 7.69
N PHE A 14 19.02 6.58 8.40
CA PHE A 14 17.62 6.45 8.00
C PHE A 14 17.06 7.83 7.72
N LYS A 15 16.62 8.04 6.50
CA LYS A 15 16.07 9.32 6.04
C LYS A 15 14.61 9.16 5.64
N VAL A 16 13.78 10.11 6.04
CA VAL A 16 12.40 10.25 5.58
C VAL A 16 12.17 11.67 5.12
N ALA A 17 11.61 11.83 3.94
CA ALA A 17 11.20 13.12 3.41
C ALA A 17 9.78 13.06 2.89
N LEU A 18 8.96 14.06 3.24
CA LEU A 18 7.66 14.26 2.57
C LEU A 18 7.96 14.64 1.12
N LEU A 19 7.49 13.83 0.19
CA LEU A 19 7.67 14.09 -1.25
C LEU A 19 6.57 15.03 -1.75
N ASP A 20 5.32 14.69 -1.47
CA ASP A 20 4.18 15.57 -1.74
C ASP A 20 2.93 15.15 -0.96
N SER A 21 1.89 15.97 -1.02
CA SER A 21 0.59 15.69 -0.43
C SER A 21 -0.56 16.21 -1.29
N LEU A 22 -1.63 15.45 -1.33
CA LEU A 22 -2.89 15.79 -2.00
C LEU A 22 -3.94 16.09 -0.92
N PRO A 23 -4.33 17.37 -0.72
CA PRO A 23 -5.38 17.70 0.24
C PRO A 23 -6.73 17.16 -0.26
N VAL A 24 -7.56 16.70 0.65
CA VAL A 24 -8.90 16.18 0.32
C VAL A 24 -9.78 17.22 -0.37
N SER A 25 -9.56 18.51 -0.09
CA SER A 25 -10.26 19.60 -0.80
C SER A 25 -10.00 19.62 -2.30
N ALA A 26 -8.90 19.02 -2.77
CA ALA A 26 -8.63 18.85 -4.20
C ALA A 26 -9.40 17.69 -4.82
N ILE A 27 -9.97 16.81 -3.99
CA ILE A 27 -10.76 15.66 -4.42
C ILE A 27 -12.24 16.08 -4.37
N THR A 28 -12.78 16.61 -5.45
CA THR A 28 -14.17 17.02 -5.56
C THR A 28 -15.12 15.88 -5.14
N ASN A 29 -16.12 16.21 -4.32
CA ASN A 29 -17.12 15.28 -3.75
C ASN A 29 -16.62 14.35 -2.63
N TYR A 30 -15.41 14.52 -2.16
CA TYR A 30 -14.82 13.66 -1.16
C TYR A 30 -15.24 13.94 0.30
N ALA A 31 -16.01 14.97 0.55
CA ALA A 31 -16.42 15.42 1.89
C ALA A 31 -17.23 14.36 2.70
N LYS A 32 -17.54 13.22 2.11
CA LYS A 32 -18.25 12.15 2.83
C LYS A 32 -17.24 11.12 3.33
N LEU A 33 -17.20 10.94 4.64
CA LEU A 33 -16.43 9.96 5.40
C LEU A 33 -16.67 8.48 4.99
N THR A 34 -17.29 8.27 3.84
CA THR A 34 -17.58 6.95 3.28
C THR A 34 -16.44 6.38 2.46
N ASN A 35 -15.50 7.22 2.00
CA ASN A 35 -14.37 6.78 1.20
C ASN A 35 -13.23 6.36 2.12
N ARG A 36 -13.24 5.09 2.51
CA ARG A 36 -12.40 4.60 3.58
C ARG A 36 -11.13 3.96 3.14
N THR A 37 -11.04 3.57 1.87
CA THR A 37 -9.94 2.75 1.39
C THR A 37 -9.21 3.40 0.23
N ALA A 38 -7.90 3.45 0.37
CA ALA A 38 -7.00 3.87 -0.68
C ALA A 38 -5.64 3.18 -0.48
N TYR A 39 -4.89 3.05 -1.54
CA TYR A 39 -3.49 2.64 -1.50
C TYR A 39 -2.67 3.49 -2.46
N GLY A 40 -1.37 3.56 -2.20
CA GLY A 40 -0.41 4.23 -3.08
C GLY A 40 0.44 3.22 -3.84
N TYR A 41 0.72 3.53 -5.10
CA TYR A 41 1.63 2.76 -5.94
C TYR A 41 2.11 3.61 -7.13
N GLY A 42 3.41 3.63 -7.38
CA GLY A 42 4.00 4.31 -8.55
C GLY A 42 3.63 5.80 -8.64
N ASP A 43 3.80 6.57 -7.56
CA ASP A 43 3.46 8.00 -7.46
C ASP A 43 1.96 8.33 -7.64
N LYS A 44 1.10 7.34 -7.41
CA LYS A 44 -0.34 7.49 -7.57
C LYS A 44 -1.08 7.08 -6.30
N LEU A 45 -2.21 7.72 -6.08
CA LEU A 45 -3.21 7.31 -5.11
C LEU A 45 -4.37 6.64 -5.84
N TYR A 46 -4.69 5.42 -5.46
CA TYR A 46 -5.88 4.69 -5.90
C TYR A 46 -6.92 4.76 -4.80
N LEU A 47 -8.00 5.47 -5.07
CA LEU A 47 -9.04 5.78 -4.09
C LEU A 47 -10.34 5.08 -4.47
N ASN A 48 -10.89 4.29 -3.56
CA ASN A 48 -12.25 3.78 -3.70
C ASN A 48 -13.26 4.86 -3.29
N ASP A 49 -13.85 5.52 -4.26
CA ASP A 49 -14.94 6.47 -4.06
C ASP A 49 -16.28 5.72 -4.03
N ARG A 50 -16.69 5.37 -2.82
CA ARG A 50 -17.93 4.61 -2.59
C ARG A 50 -19.21 5.35 -3.01
N ALA A 51 -19.20 6.67 -2.93
CA ALA A 51 -20.36 7.48 -3.30
C ALA A 51 -20.53 7.53 -4.83
N ALA A 52 -19.43 7.63 -5.56
CA ALA A 52 -19.42 7.59 -7.01
C ALA A 52 -19.41 6.15 -7.56
N GLN A 53 -19.18 5.14 -6.72
CA GLN A 53 -18.98 3.74 -7.10
C GLN A 53 -17.82 3.56 -8.10
N GLN A 54 -16.74 4.30 -7.88
CA GLN A 54 -15.59 4.36 -8.77
C GLN A 54 -14.27 4.14 -8.03
N LEU A 55 -13.34 3.48 -8.69
CA LEU A 55 -11.93 3.59 -8.36
C LEU A 55 -11.39 4.82 -9.09
N ARG A 56 -10.98 5.83 -8.33
CA ARG A 56 -10.40 7.07 -8.84
C ARG A 56 -8.90 7.06 -8.62
N VAL A 57 -8.15 7.53 -9.58
CA VAL A 57 -6.69 7.53 -9.52
C VAL A 57 -6.17 8.94 -9.67
N PHE A 58 -5.35 9.36 -8.72
CA PHE A 58 -4.74 10.67 -8.68
C PHE A 58 -3.22 10.53 -8.81
N ASN A 59 -2.61 11.40 -9.57
CA ASN A 59 -1.17 11.58 -9.57
C ASN A 59 -0.79 12.47 -8.39
N LEU A 60 0.07 11.99 -7.51
CA LEU A 60 0.47 12.73 -6.31
C LEU A 60 1.39 13.91 -6.64
N ALA A 61 2.20 13.81 -7.69
CA ALA A 61 3.10 14.88 -8.11
C ALA A 61 2.37 16.04 -8.79
N THR A 62 1.42 15.74 -9.69
CA THR A 62 0.65 16.79 -10.39
C THR A 62 -0.61 17.21 -9.65
N LYS A 63 -1.05 16.40 -8.68
CA LYS A 63 -2.30 16.57 -7.92
C LYS A 63 -3.57 16.46 -8.77
N GLU A 64 -3.45 15.90 -9.95
CA GLU A 64 -4.53 15.75 -10.90
C GLU A 64 -5.14 14.35 -10.84
N GLU A 65 -6.45 14.26 -11.05
CA GLU A 65 -7.10 12.99 -11.32
C GLU A 65 -6.73 12.54 -12.74
N ILE A 66 -6.11 11.37 -12.83
CA ILE A 66 -5.60 10.83 -14.10
C ILE A 66 -6.46 9.71 -14.66
N GLY A 67 -7.46 9.26 -13.93
CA GLY A 67 -8.40 8.26 -14.40
C GLY A 67 -9.41 7.81 -13.36
N GLN A 68 -10.47 7.21 -13.85
CA GLN A 68 -11.52 6.60 -13.01
C GLN A 68 -12.10 5.37 -13.71
N VAL A 69 -12.54 4.41 -12.92
CA VAL A 69 -13.17 3.17 -13.41
C VAL A 69 -14.37 2.84 -12.53
N ASP A 70 -15.52 2.56 -13.14
CA ASP A 70 -16.70 2.11 -12.41
C ASP A 70 -16.45 0.74 -11.77
N ILE A 71 -16.75 0.60 -10.49
CA ILE A 71 -16.53 -0.62 -9.71
C ILE A 71 -17.81 -1.17 -9.07
N GLY A 72 -18.94 -0.50 -9.29
CA GLY A 72 -20.20 -0.85 -8.63
C GLY A 72 -20.22 -0.45 -7.16
N ALA A 73 -21.20 -0.95 -6.42
CA ALA A 73 -21.43 -0.53 -5.04
C ALA A 73 -20.43 -1.16 -4.05
N ASN A 74 -19.91 -0.32 -3.18
CA ASN A 74 -19.37 -0.62 -1.86
C ASN A 74 -18.40 -1.75 -1.67
N GLN A 75 -17.11 -1.49 -1.88
CA GLN A 75 -16.25 -2.64 -1.93
C GLN A 75 -14.97 -2.46 -1.12
N PRO A 76 -14.54 -3.45 -0.34
CA PRO A 76 -13.19 -3.46 0.16
C PRO A 76 -12.23 -3.54 -1.02
N THR A 77 -11.17 -2.76 -0.95
CA THR A 77 -10.14 -2.68 -1.98
C THR A 77 -8.83 -3.18 -1.43
N GLY A 78 -8.16 -4.04 -2.17
CA GLY A 78 -6.78 -4.41 -2.02
C GLY A 78 -6.02 -4.14 -3.31
N TYR A 79 -4.78 -4.54 -3.34
CA TYR A 79 -3.91 -4.41 -4.51
C TYR A 79 -2.84 -5.51 -4.50
N ASP A 80 -2.20 -5.73 -5.63
CA ASP A 80 -1.10 -6.68 -5.75
C ASP A 80 0.27 -5.98 -5.87
N GLU A 81 1.35 -6.76 -5.93
CA GLU A 81 2.71 -6.23 -6.05
C GLU A 81 2.95 -5.43 -7.34
N ALA A 82 2.13 -5.60 -8.36
CA ALA A 82 2.17 -4.81 -9.59
C ALA A 82 1.29 -3.54 -9.53
N GLY A 83 0.66 -3.27 -8.39
CA GLY A 83 -0.23 -2.12 -8.18
C GLY A 83 -1.62 -2.29 -8.80
N ASN A 84 -1.99 -3.48 -9.27
CA ASN A 84 -3.33 -3.73 -9.78
C ASN A 84 -4.33 -3.76 -8.63
N ALA A 85 -5.48 -3.12 -8.81
CA ALA A 85 -6.55 -3.13 -7.82
C ALA A 85 -7.30 -4.46 -7.81
N ILE A 86 -7.61 -4.94 -6.62
CA ILE A 86 -8.45 -6.10 -6.34
C ILE A 86 -9.63 -5.62 -5.50
N ILE A 87 -10.83 -5.63 -6.06
CA ILE A 87 -12.03 -5.07 -5.42
C ILE A 87 -13.07 -6.16 -5.28
N ALA A 88 -13.42 -6.50 -4.05
CA ALA A 88 -14.41 -7.54 -3.81
C ALA A 88 -15.84 -6.97 -3.77
N ASN A 89 -16.80 -7.68 -4.35
CA ASN A 89 -18.22 -7.39 -4.18
C ASN A 89 -18.76 -7.96 -2.86
N TRP A 90 -18.23 -7.47 -1.79
CA TRP A 90 -18.44 -7.97 -0.46
C TRP A 90 -18.93 -6.84 0.42
N GLY A 91 -20.18 -6.76 0.55
CA GLY A 91 -20.80 -5.61 1.18
C GLY A 91 -20.53 -5.55 2.67
N TRP A 92 -20.39 -4.35 3.17
CA TRP A 92 -20.38 -3.97 4.57
C TRP A 92 -21.50 -4.63 5.42
N ALA A 93 -22.65 -4.87 4.82
CA ALA A 93 -23.86 -5.35 5.50
C ALA A 93 -24.05 -6.84 5.36
N SER A 94 -23.17 -7.55 4.71
CA SER A 94 -23.30 -8.97 4.59
C SER A 94 -22.91 -9.67 5.87
N SER A 95 -23.61 -9.33 6.93
CA SER A 95 -23.67 -10.23 8.07
C SER A 95 -24.06 -11.62 7.55
N ASN A 96 -23.08 -12.51 7.53
CA ASN A 96 -23.32 -13.82 8.03
C ASN A 96 -24.24 -14.75 7.30
N ALA A 97 -23.92 -15.16 6.10
CA ALA A 97 -24.52 -16.38 5.63
C ALA A 97 -23.42 -17.30 5.08
N ALA A 98 -23.17 -18.39 5.76
CA ALA A 98 -22.49 -19.53 5.18
C ALA A 98 -23.07 -19.75 3.77
N GLY A 99 -22.20 -19.81 2.74
CA GLY A 99 -22.65 -20.00 1.36
C GLY A 99 -22.88 -18.72 0.55
N LYS A 100 -22.58 -17.51 1.06
CA LYS A 100 -22.56 -16.30 0.20
C LYS A 100 -21.44 -16.38 -0.80
N LYS A 101 -21.69 -15.78 -1.94
CA LYS A 101 -20.74 -15.68 -3.04
C LYS A 101 -20.29 -14.23 -3.21
N THR A 102 -19.08 -14.05 -3.68
CA THR A 102 -18.53 -12.77 -4.05
C THR A 102 -17.95 -12.82 -5.45
N THR A 103 -17.91 -11.68 -6.10
CA THR A 103 -17.13 -11.46 -7.31
C THR A 103 -15.98 -10.52 -6.99
N PHE A 104 -14.92 -10.59 -7.76
CA PHE A 104 -13.83 -9.61 -7.72
C PHE A 104 -13.82 -8.80 -9.01
N THR A 105 -13.60 -7.51 -8.88
CA THR A 105 -13.26 -6.65 -10.00
C THR A 105 -11.75 -6.37 -9.93
N LEU A 106 -11.02 -6.84 -10.94
CA LEU A 106 -9.59 -6.68 -11.09
C LEU A 106 -9.33 -5.54 -12.08
N ILE A 107 -8.49 -4.58 -11.71
CA ILE A 107 -8.19 -3.41 -12.55
C ILE A 107 -6.68 -3.25 -12.61
N SER A 108 -6.12 -3.19 -13.83
CA SER A 108 -4.69 -2.97 -13.99
C SER A 108 -4.26 -1.58 -13.49
N ALA A 109 -3.04 -1.47 -13.00
CA ALA A 109 -2.48 -0.21 -12.46
C ALA A 109 -2.49 0.95 -13.48
N ASP A 110 -2.54 0.65 -14.77
CA ASP A 110 -2.69 1.64 -15.86
C ASP A 110 -4.14 1.88 -16.28
N LEU A 111 -5.10 1.27 -15.59
CA LEU A 111 -6.56 1.35 -15.82
C LEU A 111 -7.04 0.80 -17.18
N LYS A 112 -6.19 0.15 -17.97
CA LYS A 112 -6.56 -0.33 -19.31
C LYS A 112 -7.26 -1.67 -19.32
N LYS A 113 -7.03 -2.49 -18.29
CA LYS A 113 -7.65 -3.80 -18.16
C LYS A 113 -8.57 -3.82 -16.94
N LYS A 114 -9.81 -4.20 -17.16
CA LYS A 114 -10.81 -4.46 -16.11
C LYS A 114 -11.44 -5.82 -16.37
N VAL A 115 -11.46 -6.66 -15.36
CA VAL A 115 -12.10 -7.97 -15.39
C VAL A 115 -12.97 -8.13 -14.15
N THR A 116 -14.18 -8.62 -14.32
CA THR A 116 -15.02 -9.07 -13.21
C THR A 116 -15.02 -10.59 -13.23
N THR A 117 -14.64 -11.21 -12.13
CA THR A 117 -14.59 -12.66 -11.99
C THR A 117 -15.97 -13.27 -11.92
N ASN A 118 -16.06 -14.57 -12.11
CA ASN A 118 -17.27 -15.31 -11.71
C ASN A 118 -17.43 -15.27 -10.18
N GLU A 119 -18.61 -15.63 -9.72
CA GLU A 119 -18.87 -15.77 -8.30
C GLU A 119 -18.04 -16.92 -7.71
N VAL A 120 -17.34 -16.62 -6.62
CA VAL A 120 -16.66 -17.61 -5.78
C VAL A 120 -17.23 -17.55 -4.38
N GLN A 121 -16.98 -18.58 -3.59
CA GLN A 121 -17.46 -18.60 -2.22
C GLN A 121 -16.82 -17.45 -1.43
N CYS A 122 -17.69 -16.64 -0.81
CA CYS A 122 -17.28 -15.67 0.17
C CYS A 122 -17.34 -16.32 1.53
N VAL A 123 -16.21 -16.40 2.18
CA VAL A 123 -16.17 -16.73 3.60
C VAL A 123 -16.23 -15.43 4.37
N GLN A 124 -16.97 -15.47 5.40
CA GLN A 124 -17.44 -14.30 6.03
C GLN A 124 -16.43 -13.56 6.83
N GLY A 125 -16.50 -12.32 6.74
CA GLY A 125 -15.92 -11.32 7.61
C GLY A 125 -16.23 -9.95 7.01
N ARG A 126 -16.33 -8.94 7.82
CA ARG A 126 -16.30 -7.59 7.34
C ARG A 126 -14.86 -7.27 6.97
N ALA A 127 -14.59 -7.02 5.71
CA ALA A 127 -13.35 -6.39 5.31
C ALA A 127 -13.63 -4.94 4.92
N ASP A 128 -12.92 -4.01 5.51
CA ASP A 128 -12.94 -2.61 5.08
C ASP A 128 -11.83 -2.35 4.06
N PHE A 129 -10.75 -3.13 4.11
CA PHE A 129 -9.63 -3.13 3.19
C PHE A 129 -9.08 -4.55 3.07
N LEU A 130 -8.63 -4.96 1.88
CA LEU A 130 -8.12 -6.31 1.63
C LEU A 130 -6.61 -6.44 1.84
N GLY A 131 -5.89 -5.32 1.72
CA GLY A 131 -4.43 -5.32 1.84
C GLY A 131 -3.69 -5.61 0.53
N ARG A 132 -2.41 -5.98 0.66
CA ARG A 132 -1.53 -6.28 -0.46
C ARG A 132 -1.43 -7.78 -0.70
N ALA A 133 -1.85 -8.22 -1.89
CA ALA A 133 -1.68 -9.59 -2.36
C ALA A 133 -0.23 -9.84 -2.82
N LYS A 134 0.24 -11.08 -2.66
CA LYS A 134 1.46 -11.57 -3.30
C LYS A 134 1.24 -11.69 -4.80
N GLY A 135 2.23 -11.33 -5.62
CA GLY A 135 2.27 -11.59 -7.05
C GLY A 135 1.49 -10.60 -7.91
N ASN A 136 0.93 -11.05 -9.03
CA ASN A 136 0.26 -10.22 -10.03
C ASN A 136 -1.01 -10.93 -10.53
N VAL A 137 -2.19 -10.34 -10.29
CA VAL A 137 -3.50 -10.93 -10.67
C VAL A 137 -3.65 -11.17 -12.16
N PHE A 138 -2.94 -10.42 -12.99
CA PHE A 138 -2.94 -10.59 -14.45
C PHE A 138 -1.75 -11.39 -14.97
N GLY A 139 -0.83 -11.77 -14.09
CA GLY A 139 0.36 -12.56 -14.44
C GLY A 139 0.07 -14.05 -14.54
N THR A 140 0.91 -14.77 -15.26
CA THR A 140 0.82 -16.23 -15.39
C THR A 140 1.12 -16.97 -14.08
N ASN A 141 1.96 -16.39 -13.23
CA ASN A 141 2.25 -16.92 -11.88
C ASN A 141 1.16 -16.56 -10.87
N GLY A 142 0.24 -15.68 -11.26
CA GLY A 142 -0.91 -15.30 -10.46
C GLY A 142 -0.60 -14.43 -9.25
N ALA A 143 -1.62 -14.31 -8.39
CA ALA A 143 -1.54 -13.59 -7.13
C ALA A 143 -2.31 -14.31 -6.03
N VAL A 144 -1.84 -14.20 -4.78
CA VAL A 144 -2.51 -14.73 -3.60
C VAL A 144 -2.91 -13.58 -2.70
N LEU A 145 -4.22 -13.42 -2.52
CA LEU A 145 -4.82 -12.46 -1.60
C LEU A 145 -5.31 -13.19 -0.36
N LEU A 146 -4.84 -12.77 0.80
CA LEU A 146 -5.40 -13.23 2.07
C LEU A 146 -6.52 -12.30 2.52
N ALA A 147 -7.57 -12.88 3.07
CA ALA A 147 -8.69 -12.14 3.63
C ALA A 147 -9.20 -12.84 4.89
N ASN A 148 -9.95 -12.09 5.68
CA ASN A 148 -10.60 -12.66 6.85
C ASN A 148 -11.67 -13.66 6.42
N GLY A 149 -11.50 -14.90 6.88
CA GLY A 149 -12.42 -16.00 6.68
C GLY A 149 -13.42 -16.20 7.82
N GLY A 150 -13.59 -15.20 8.70
CA GLY A 150 -14.41 -15.31 9.90
C GLY A 150 -15.76 -15.96 9.68
N ALA A 151 -15.95 -17.09 10.34
CA ALA A 151 -17.23 -17.76 10.40
C ALA A 151 -18.17 -17.07 11.38
N GLN A 152 -19.45 -17.35 11.27
CA GLN A 152 -20.47 -16.91 12.23
C GLN A 152 -20.19 -17.36 13.66
N ASP A 153 -19.54 -18.48 13.78
CA ASP A 153 -19.14 -19.07 15.03
C ASP A 153 -17.69 -18.71 15.27
N PHE A 154 -17.43 -17.89 16.24
CA PHE A 154 -16.09 -17.43 16.64
C PHE A 154 -15.09 -18.59 16.92
N GLU A 155 -15.57 -19.81 16.89
CA GLU A 155 -14.79 -21.03 17.08
C GLU A 155 -14.03 -21.50 15.82
N ASN A 156 -14.40 -20.96 14.62
CA ASN A 156 -13.79 -21.34 13.35
C ASN A 156 -13.37 -20.13 12.50
N THR A 157 -12.86 -19.11 13.13
CA THR A 157 -12.31 -17.97 12.43
C THR A 157 -10.99 -18.34 11.77
N GLY A 158 -10.87 -18.12 10.50
CA GLY A 158 -9.70 -18.50 9.74
C GLY A 158 -9.30 -17.42 8.72
N ILE A 159 -8.20 -17.67 8.05
CA ILE A 159 -7.78 -16.92 6.89
C ILE A 159 -8.28 -17.65 5.65
N VAL A 160 -8.72 -16.87 4.67
CA VAL A 160 -9.05 -17.35 3.34
C VAL A 160 -8.02 -16.83 2.36
N ALA A 161 -7.50 -17.71 1.52
CA ALA A 161 -6.65 -17.36 0.39
C ALA A 161 -7.45 -17.43 -0.91
N TYR A 162 -7.41 -16.34 -1.67
CA TYR A 162 -7.91 -16.25 -3.03
C TYR A 162 -6.73 -16.24 -3.98
N THR A 163 -6.58 -17.30 -4.77
CA THR A 163 -5.50 -17.41 -5.75
C THR A 163 -6.02 -17.11 -7.16
N PHE A 164 -5.56 -15.99 -7.72
CA PHE A 164 -5.88 -15.53 -9.06
C PHE A 164 -4.80 -15.98 -10.05
N THR A 165 -5.18 -16.25 -11.30
CA THR A 165 -4.23 -16.55 -12.37
C THR A 165 -4.72 -15.93 -13.68
N GLY A 166 -3.88 -15.09 -14.32
CA GLY A 166 -4.18 -14.50 -15.61
C GLY A 166 -5.38 -13.54 -15.68
N GLY A 167 -5.94 -13.18 -14.52
CA GLY A 167 -7.16 -12.38 -14.40
C GLY A 167 -8.44 -13.22 -14.36
N ASP A 168 -8.33 -14.53 -14.23
CA ASP A 168 -9.48 -15.42 -14.09
C ASP A 168 -10.07 -15.39 -12.67
N SER A 169 -11.18 -16.11 -12.49
CA SER A 169 -11.79 -16.29 -11.18
C SER A 169 -10.85 -17.02 -10.23
N PRO A 170 -10.71 -16.57 -8.99
CA PRO A 170 -9.77 -17.19 -8.08
C PRO A 170 -10.23 -18.58 -7.63
N THR A 171 -9.28 -19.43 -7.33
CA THR A 171 -9.51 -20.57 -6.45
C THR A 171 -9.55 -20.09 -5.01
N VAL A 172 -10.28 -20.81 -4.17
CA VAL A 172 -10.48 -20.44 -2.77
C VAL A 172 -9.93 -21.55 -1.89
N GLU A 173 -9.02 -21.19 -1.01
CA GLU A 173 -8.45 -22.09 -0.03
C GLU A 173 -8.68 -21.54 1.37
N TYR A 174 -9.09 -22.43 2.28
CA TYR A 174 -9.29 -22.08 3.67
C TYR A 174 -8.07 -22.48 4.46
N GLY A 175 -7.46 -21.49 5.12
CA GLY A 175 -6.41 -21.76 6.10
C GLY A 175 -7.02 -22.42 7.32
N ASN A 176 -6.48 -23.57 7.68
CA ASN A 176 -6.76 -24.13 8.97
C ASN A 176 -6.01 -23.30 9.99
N VAL A 177 -6.65 -22.37 10.57
CA VAL A 177 -6.17 -21.78 11.57
C VAL A 177 -6.42 -20.83 12.34
N TRP A 178 -6.58 -21.04 13.41
CA TRP A 178 -6.71 -20.10 14.48
C TRP A 178 -5.96 -20.62 15.71
N ASP A 179 -4.97 -19.90 16.08
CA ASP A 179 -4.45 -19.97 17.44
C ASP A 179 -5.29 -18.96 18.26
N PRO A 180 -6.20 -19.41 19.13
CA PRO A 180 -7.02 -18.53 19.94
C PRO A 180 -6.19 -17.63 20.86
N ASP A 181 -4.97 -18.02 21.17
CA ASP A 181 -4.07 -17.25 22.03
C ASP A 181 -3.43 -16.08 21.25
N ASN A 182 -3.25 -16.20 19.93
CA ASN A 182 -2.62 -15.19 19.10
C ASN A 182 -3.59 -14.27 18.36
N ASN A 183 -4.87 -14.60 18.34
CA ASN A 183 -5.93 -13.70 17.88
C ASN A 183 -5.85 -13.17 16.43
N ILE A 184 -5.23 -13.89 15.49
CA ILE A 184 -5.25 -13.56 14.08
C ILE A 184 -6.61 -13.93 13.50
N GLY A 185 -7.20 -13.06 12.67
CA GLY A 185 -8.40 -13.39 11.89
C GLY A 185 -9.75 -13.20 12.58
N ALA A 186 -9.81 -12.65 13.80
CA ALA A 186 -11.07 -12.49 14.53
C ALA A 186 -11.66 -11.08 14.51
N GLY A 187 -11.29 -10.26 13.54
CA GLY A 187 -11.68 -8.86 13.53
C GLY A 187 -12.56 -8.46 12.36
N THR A 188 -13.28 -7.37 12.51
CA THR A 188 -14.05 -6.76 11.43
C THR A 188 -13.24 -5.76 10.58
N TRP A 189 -12.00 -5.50 10.96
CA TRP A 189 -11.15 -4.47 10.35
C TRP A 189 -9.76 -5.03 10.03
N ASP A 190 -9.72 -6.26 9.58
CA ASP A 190 -8.49 -6.96 9.30
C ASP A 190 -7.94 -6.60 7.93
N THR A 191 -6.63 -6.46 7.87
CA THR A 191 -5.87 -6.24 6.65
C THR A 191 -4.67 -7.17 6.66
N TYR A 192 -4.38 -7.78 5.52
CA TYR A 192 -3.22 -8.65 5.34
C TYR A 192 -2.35 -8.06 4.25
N ASN A 193 -1.13 -7.67 4.62
CA ASN A 193 -0.18 -7.12 3.65
C ASN A 193 0.96 -8.10 3.43
N TYR A 194 1.10 -8.56 2.21
CA TYR A 194 2.21 -9.39 1.79
C TYR A 194 3.52 -8.61 1.77
N TYR A 195 4.60 -9.25 2.18
CA TYR A 195 5.96 -8.79 1.93
C TYR A 195 6.89 -10.00 1.80
N LYS A 196 8.09 -9.75 1.29
CA LYS A 196 9.13 -10.75 1.20
C LYS A 196 10.26 -10.37 2.13
N ASP A 197 10.77 -11.32 2.91
CA ASP A 197 11.89 -11.08 3.80
C ASP A 197 13.25 -11.11 3.07
N ALA A 198 14.34 -10.89 3.81
CA ALA A 198 15.70 -10.88 3.25
C ALA A 198 16.15 -12.26 2.72
N ASP A 199 15.56 -13.33 3.24
CA ASP A 199 15.84 -14.71 2.83
C ASP A 199 14.94 -15.19 1.69
N ASN A 200 14.14 -14.28 1.12
CA ASN A 200 13.19 -14.56 0.05
C ASN A 200 11.97 -15.37 0.49
N THR A 201 11.71 -15.46 1.78
CA THR A 201 10.52 -16.11 2.34
C THR A 201 9.32 -15.19 2.23
N ASP A 202 8.17 -15.78 1.91
CA ASP A 202 6.91 -15.09 1.77
C ASP A 202 6.26 -14.90 3.14
N HIS A 203 5.99 -13.66 3.49
CA HIS A 203 5.37 -13.27 4.75
C HIS A 203 4.13 -12.43 4.53
N TYR A 204 3.29 -12.42 5.55
CA TYR A 204 2.14 -11.53 5.66
C TYR A 204 2.13 -10.82 6.99
N VAL A 205 1.83 -9.53 6.97
CA VAL A 205 1.56 -8.78 8.19
C VAL A 205 0.06 -8.60 8.36
N TYR A 206 -0.44 -9.13 9.47
CA TYR A 206 -1.80 -8.91 9.90
C TYR A 206 -1.91 -7.60 10.67
N VAL A 207 -2.79 -6.75 10.21
CA VAL A 207 -3.07 -5.45 10.80
C VAL A 207 -4.52 -5.39 11.23
N ASN A 208 -4.73 -5.14 12.51
CA ASN A 208 -6.06 -5.01 13.07
C ASN A 208 -6.13 -3.82 14.03
N ARG A 209 -7.31 -3.26 14.18
CA ARG A 209 -7.54 -2.12 15.05
C ARG A 209 -7.26 -2.38 16.53
N GLN A 210 -7.47 -3.60 16.99
CA GLN A 210 -7.49 -3.94 18.41
C GLN A 210 -6.41 -4.94 18.82
N LYS A 211 -5.66 -5.45 17.85
CA LYS A 211 -4.72 -6.55 18.05
C LYS A 211 -3.29 -6.09 17.77
N PRO A 212 -2.29 -6.77 18.29
CA PRO A 212 -0.91 -6.57 17.88
C PRO A 212 -0.76 -6.73 16.37
N LEU A 213 0.20 -6.05 15.78
CA LEU A 213 0.67 -6.38 14.44
C LEU A 213 1.29 -7.76 14.49
N THR A 214 0.87 -8.64 13.60
CA THR A 214 1.37 -10.02 13.60
C THR A 214 2.01 -10.33 12.26
N ASP A 215 3.24 -10.77 12.31
CA ASP A 215 4.01 -11.26 11.17
C ASP A 215 3.90 -12.77 11.12
N PHE A 216 3.53 -13.35 10.00
CA PHE A 216 3.32 -14.78 9.84
C PHE A 216 3.57 -15.25 8.40
N THR A 217 3.81 -16.53 8.24
CA THR A 217 3.81 -17.20 6.93
C THR A 217 2.49 -17.91 6.68
N PHE A 218 2.14 -18.04 5.40
CA PHE A 218 0.99 -18.83 4.96
C PHE A 218 1.40 -19.71 3.79
N ASP A 219 1.31 -21.01 3.99
CA ASP A 219 1.67 -22.01 2.98
C ASP A 219 0.72 -23.20 3.07
N GLU A 220 0.21 -23.65 1.91
CA GLU A 220 -0.72 -24.80 1.79
C GLU A 220 -1.85 -24.78 2.82
N GLY A 221 -2.47 -23.62 3.04
CA GLY A 221 -3.55 -23.45 4.01
C GLY A 221 -3.10 -23.45 5.47
N GLN A 222 -1.81 -23.50 5.75
CA GLN A 222 -1.27 -23.45 7.10
C GLN A 222 -0.74 -22.07 7.44
N VAL A 223 -1.07 -21.59 8.62
CA VAL A 223 -0.51 -20.36 9.19
C VAL A 223 0.53 -20.74 10.22
N SER A 224 1.71 -20.18 10.08
CA SER A 224 2.73 -20.20 11.12
C SER A 224 2.86 -18.80 11.69
N THR A 225 2.48 -18.62 12.93
CA THR A 225 2.64 -17.35 13.63
C THR A 225 4.07 -17.19 14.08
N GLU A 226 4.72 -16.15 13.60
CA GLU A 226 6.12 -15.95 13.89
C GLU A 226 6.32 -14.94 14.99
N GLN A 227 5.71 -13.75 14.85
CA GLN A 227 5.99 -12.66 15.76
C GLN A 227 4.83 -11.69 15.94
N LEU A 228 4.59 -11.35 17.19
CA LEU A 228 3.65 -10.30 17.60
C LEU A 228 4.42 -9.02 17.94
N TYR A 229 4.02 -7.92 17.31
CA TYR A 229 4.57 -6.59 17.58
C TYR A 229 3.54 -5.74 18.30
N SER A 230 3.83 -5.40 19.56
CA SER A 230 3.00 -4.52 20.38
C SER A 230 3.80 -3.28 20.78
N PRO A 231 3.91 -2.27 19.91
CA PRO A 231 4.60 -1.05 20.26
C PRO A 231 4.00 -0.42 21.53
N GLU A 232 4.85 0.16 22.38
CA GLU A 232 4.42 0.69 23.69
C GLU A 232 3.37 1.81 23.57
N ASP A 233 3.42 2.57 22.50
CA ASP A 233 2.45 3.63 22.20
C ASP A 233 1.13 3.09 21.63
N ARG A 234 1.04 1.76 21.44
CA ARG A 234 -0.08 1.04 20.85
C ARG A 234 -0.75 0.13 21.85
N THR A 235 -1.28 0.70 22.90
CA THR A 235 -2.01 -0.10 23.90
C THR A 235 -3.36 -0.56 23.36
N PRO A 236 -3.81 -1.77 23.74
CA PRO A 236 -5.18 -2.22 23.47
C PRO A 236 -6.19 -1.14 23.86
N ASN A 237 -7.13 -0.84 22.98
CA ASN A 237 -8.15 0.21 23.13
C ASN A 237 -7.69 1.66 22.92
N LYS A 238 -6.43 1.95 22.67
CA LYS A 238 -6.05 3.24 22.10
C LYS A 238 -6.17 3.12 20.58
N GLY A 239 -7.21 3.71 20.03
CA GLY A 239 -7.62 3.60 18.64
C GLY A 239 -6.46 3.49 17.67
N VAL A 240 -6.42 2.37 17.01
CA VAL A 240 -5.38 2.05 16.07
C VAL A 240 -5.89 2.36 14.69
N CYS A 241 -5.03 2.83 13.82
CA CYS A 241 -5.36 2.92 12.41
C CYS A 241 -5.43 1.51 11.80
N ASN A 242 -6.14 1.42 10.71
CA ASN A 242 -6.15 0.19 9.91
C ASN A 242 -4.94 0.11 8.99
N GLY A 243 -3.99 1.03 9.12
CA GLY A 243 -2.79 1.09 8.33
C GLY A 243 -1.59 0.61 9.12
N GLY A 244 -0.87 -0.28 8.55
CA GLY A 244 0.41 -0.74 8.99
C GLY A 244 0.99 -1.66 7.94
N ASP A 245 2.30 -1.70 7.86
CA ASP A 245 3.00 -2.51 6.87
C ASP A 245 4.37 -2.92 7.40
N ILE A 246 4.90 -4.01 6.88
CA ILE A 246 6.30 -4.41 7.06
C ILE A 246 6.98 -4.36 5.70
N SER A 247 8.21 -3.90 5.69
CA SER A 247 9.05 -3.84 4.50
C SER A 247 10.49 -4.21 4.82
N VAL A 248 11.19 -4.74 3.84
CA VAL A 248 12.60 -5.07 3.93
C VAL A 248 13.38 -4.24 2.93
N LEU A 249 14.41 -3.54 3.41
CA LEU A 249 15.36 -2.79 2.60
C LEU A 249 16.74 -3.39 2.82
N GLY A 250 17.30 -4.05 1.81
CA GLY A 250 18.50 -4.85 1.94
C GLY A 250 18.32 -5.99 2.95
N SER A 251 19.08 -5.95 4.03
CA SER A 251 18.95 -6.89 5.15
C SER A 251 18.18 -6.35 6.36
N ARG A 252 17.65 -5.13 6.26
CA ARG A 252 17.00 -4.43 7.38
C ARG A 252 15.49 -4.50 7.25
N LYS A 253 14.81 -4.85 8.32
CA LYS A 253 13.35 -5.01 8.39
C LYS A 253 12.74 -3.83 9.13
N PHE A 254 11.72 -3.24 8.57
CA PHE A 254 11.04 -2.07 9.13
C PHE A 254 9.54 -2.32 9.25
N ILE A 255 8.95 -1.82 10.31
CA ILE A 255 7.50 -1.78 10.51
C ILE A 255 7.03 -0.33 10.52
N VAL A 256 5.94 -0.05 9.83
CA VAL A 256 5.23 1.23 9.91
C VAL A 256 3.86 1.02 10.53
N TYR A 257 3.47 1.91 11.42
CA TYR A 257 2.15 1.87 12.06
C TYR A 257 1.67 3.26 12.45
N GLY A 258 0.37 3.45 12.48
CA GLY A 258 -0.22 4.72 12.88
C GLY A 258 -0.25 4.92 14.38
N ASN A 259 -0.05 6.16 14.80
CA ASN A 259 -0.07 6.59 16.20
C ASN A 259 -1.43 7.20 16.52
N ASN A 260 -2.40 6.38 16.85
CA ASN A 260 -3.74 6.86 17.12
C ASN A 260 -4.14 6.67 18.58
N SER A 261 -4.90 7.61 19.10
CA SER A 261 -5.59 7.46 20.39
C SER A 261 -7.09 7.50 20.20
N THR A 262 -7.82 6.63 20.90
CA THR A 262 -9.28 6.65 20.90
C THR A 262 -9.78 7.77 21.83
N PRO A 263 -10.84 8.52 21.50
CA PRO A 263 -11.70 8.39 20.32
C PRO A 263 -11.20 9.15 19.10
N THR A 264 -10.06 9.79 19.17
CA THR A 264 -9.57 10.73 18.17
C THR A 264 -8.58 10.03 17.24
N TYR A 265 -8.90 9.97 15.94
CA TYR A 265 -7.97 9.49 14.93
C TYR A 265 -7.04 10.62 14.53
N LEU A 266 -5.76 10.34 14.62
CA LEU A 266 -4.70 11.28 14.31
C LEU A 266 -3.94 10.79 13.07
N ASP A 267 -3.34 11.71 12.37
CA ASP A 267 -2.57 11.46 11.16
C ASP A 267 -1.09 11.14 11.43
N GLY A 268 -0.72 10.91 12.69
CA GLY A 268 0.62 10.52 13.07
C GLY A 268 0.94 9.06 12.70
N PHE A 269 2.22 8.78 12.48
CA PHE A 269 2.71 7.41 12.33
C PHE A 269 4.16 7.28 12.83
N THR A 270 4.53 6.05 13.13
CA THR A 270 5.91 5.70 13.52
C THR A 270 6.46 4.69 12.53
N ILE A 271 7.75 4.80 12.24
CA ILE A 271 8.54 3.77 11.58
C ILE A 271 9.55 3.27 12.60
N ALA A 272 9.59 1.96 12.82
CA ALA A 272 10.57 1.33 13.67
C ALA A 272 11.35 0.27 12.89
N GLU A 273 12.63 0.15 13.16
CA GLU A 273 13.44 -0.97 12.70
C GLU A 273 13.24 -2.16 13.61
N ILE A 274 13.10 -3.32 13.03
CA ILE A 274 12.95 -4.59 13.72
C ILE A 274 14.34 -5.21 13.84
N GLY A 275 14.85 -5.31 15.06
CA GLY A 275 16.10 -5.99 15.35
C GLY A 275 16.04 -7.50 15.16
N SER A 276 17.19 -8.16 15.11
CA SER A 276 17.28 -9.62 14.99
C SER A 276 16.68 -10.37 16.20
N ASP A 277 16.50 -9.68 17.31
CA ASP A 277 15.83 -10.16 18.52
C ASP A 277 14.35 -9.77 18.57
N ASN A 278 13.80 -9.29 17.46
CA ASN A 278 12.45 -8.76 17.30
C ASN A 278 12.14 -7.50 18.14
N THR A 279 13.16 -6.85 18.69
CA THR A 279 12.97 -5.54 19.35
C THR A 279 12.68 -4.44 18.33
N LEU A 280 11.83 -3.49 18.73
CA LEU A 280 11.50 -2.34 17.90
C LEU A 280 12.36 -1.14 18.31
N THR A 281 13.11 -0.60 17.35
CA THR A 281 13.84 0.66 17.51
C THR A 281 13.19 1.73 16.64
N THR A 282 12.56 2.73 17.25
CA THR A 282 11.97 3.85 16.51
C THR A 282 13.04 4.61 15.74
N VAL A 283 12.88 4.71 14.42
CA VAL A 283 13.78 5.43 13.52
C VAL A 283 13.15 6.72 12.99
N TYR A 284 11.82 6.81 12.99
CA TYR A 284 11.12 8.02 12.58
C TYR A 284 9.72 8.09 13.21
N THR A 285 9.30 9.28 13.60
CA THR A 285 7.93 9.55 14.03
C THR A 285 7.42 10.82 13.34
N LYS A 286 6.32 10.69 12.62
CA LYS A 286 5.53 11.82 12.18
C LYS A 286 4.56 12.22 13.30
N ALA A 287 4.77 13.40 13.87
CA ALA A 287 3.83 13.93 14.85
C ALA A 287 2.44 14.10 14.24
N ALA A 288 1.43 13.81 15.03
CA ALA A 288 0.05 14.01 14.62
C ALA A 288 -0.31 15.50 14.54
N ASN A 289 -1.07 15.87 13.52
CA ASN A 289 -1.66 17.20 13.44
C ASN A 289 -2.99 17.21 14.19
N THR A 290 -2.99 17.73 15.40
CA THR A 290 -4.17 17.78 16.26
C THR A 290 -5.31 18.63 15.71
N THR A 291 -5.03 19.55 14.77
CA THR A 291 -6.08 20.35 14.11
C THR A 291 -6.86 19.56 13.05
N LEU A 292 -6.29 18.45 12.58
CA LEU A 292 -6.96 17.54 11.66
C LEU A 292 -7.67 16.39 12.38
N SER A 293 -7.60 16.38 13.70
CA SER A 293 -8.29 15.37 14.51
C SER A 293 -9.78 15.36 14.18
N ARG A 294 -10.32 14.19 13.92
CA ARG A 294 -11.73 14.01 13.65
C ARG A 294 -12.27 12.95 14.57
N GLU A 295 -13.41 13.25 15.18
CA GLU A 295 -14.23 12.21 15.76
C GLU A 295 -14.76 11.35 14.62
N MET A 296 -14.06 10.25 14.38
CA MET A 296 -14.49 9.27 13.41
C MET A 296 -14.79 7.97 14.12
N THR A 297 -15.97 7.49 13.90
CA THR A 297 -16.36 6.16 14.38
C THR A 297 -15.62 5.04 13.67
N THR A 298 -14.84 5.36 12.61
CA THR A 298 -14.14 4.38 11.81
C THR A 298 -12.93 4.99 11.08
N GLN A 299 -11.76 4.55 11.45
CA GLN A 299 -10.58 4.26 10.65
C GLN A 299 -10.02 5.40 9.80
N GLY A 300 -8.98 6.02 10.33
CA GLY A 300 -8.53 7.25 9.75
C GLY A 300 -7.21 7.24 8.97
N ASN A 301 -6.36 6.23 9.08
CA ASN A 301 -4.98 6.37 8.61
C ASN A 301 -4.48 5.08 7.94
N TRP A 302 -4.54 5.02 6.61
CA TRP A 302 -4.01 3.91 5.83
C TRP A 302 -2.56 4.16 5.49
N LEU A 303 -1.73 3.15 5.69
CA LEU A 303 -0.29 3.20 5.43
C LEU A 303 0.08 1.98 4.62
N ASN A 304 0.80 2.20 3.52
CA ASN A 304 1.41 1.12 2.76
C ASN A 304 2.79 1.53 2.24
N VAL A 305 3.68 0.55 2.12
CA VAL A 305 5.04 0.76 1.67
C VAL A 305 5.26 0.09 0.32
N GLU A 306 5.86 0.82 -0.61
CA GLU A 306 6.37 0.32 -1.90
C GLU A 306 7.88 0.31 -1.85
N VAL A 307 8.48 -0.88 -1.85
CA VAL A 307 9.94 -1.03 -1.91
C VAL A 307 10.40 -0.81 -3.34
N LEU A 308 11.32 0.12 -3.54
CA LEU A 308 11.87 0.46 -4.86
C LEU A 308 13.15 -0.32 -5.17
N ASN A 309 13.97 -0.51 -4.16
CA ASN A 309 15.23 -1.25 -4.20
C ASN A 309 15.74 -1.49 -2.77
N ASP A 310 16.92 -2.09 -2.62
CA ASP A 310 17.52 -2.47 -1.33
C ASP A 310 17.76 -1.29 -0.37
N LYS A 311 17.67 -0.04 -0.84
CA LYS A 311 17.97 1.15 -0.03
C LYS A 311 16.88 2.20 -0.03
N GLN A 312 15.86 2.04 -0.85
CA GLN A 312 14.84 3.06 -1.03
C GLN A 312 13.44 2.46 -1.06
N ALA A 313 12.52 3.16 -0.43
CA ALA A 313 11.09 2.86 -0.47
C ALA A 313 10.26 4.15 -0.51
N LYS A 314 8.99 3.99 -0.82
CA LYS A 314 7.96 5.01 -0.68
C LYS A 314 6.94 4.55 0.33
N LEU A 315 6.56 5.45 1.23
CA LEU A 315 5.46 5.26 2.15
C LEU A 315 4.30 6.15 1.70
N TYR A 316 3.18 5.53 1.47
CA TYR A 316 1.93 6.23 1.17
C TYR A 316 1.07 6.28 2.41
N GLN A 317 0.57 7.46 2.71
CA GLN A 317 -0.37 7.70 3.78
C GLN A 317 -1.67 8.22 3.20
N TYR A 318 -2.77 7.60 3.56
CA TYR A 318 -4.08 8.11 3.27
C TYR A 318 -4.86 8.36 4.58
N PHE A 319 -4.98 9.63 4.94
CA PHE A 319 -5.75 10.04 6.10
C PHE A 319 -7.18 10.40 5.69
N VAL A 320 -8.12 9.55 6.05
CA VAL A 320 -9.52 9.65 5.62
C VAL A 320 -10.12 11.01 5.97
N GLY A 321 -10.60 11.71 4.93
CA GLY A 321 -11.20 13.03 5.07
C GLY A 321 -10.20 14.17 5.38
N GLY A 322 -8.90 13.91 5.31
CA GLY A 322 -7.83 14.89 5.51
C GLY A 322 -6.99 15.10 4.26
N TYR A 323 -6.17 14.13 3.92
CA TYR A 323 -5.23 14.20 2.80
C TYR A 323 -4.67 12.82 2.44
N ALA A 324 -4.02 12.74 1.30
CA ALA A 324 -3.07 11.69 0.99
C ALA A 324 -1.66 12.28 0.91
N ALA A 325 -0.65 11.53 1.31
CA ALA A 325 0.73 11.96 1.27
C ALA A 325 1.65 10.82 0.85
N GLU A 326 2.77 11.17 0.23
CA GLU A 326 3.84 10.26 -0.16
C GLU A 326 5.13 10.71 0.50
N TYR A 327 5.81 9.76 1.12
CA TYR A 327 7.10 9.97 1.77
C TYR A 327 8.15 9.09 1.10
N GLY A 328 9.32 9.66 0.84
CA GLY A 328 10.50 8.91 0.45
C GLY A 328 11.24 8.41 1.67
N ILE A 329 11.62 7.14 1.66
CA ILE A 329 12.46 6.49 2.66
C ILE A 329 13.78 6.11 2.02
N ALA A 330 14.89 6.36 2.73
CA ALA A 330 16.21 5.91 2.31
C ALA A 330 17.04 5.46 3.51
N ILE A 331 17.92 4.49 3.28
CA ILE A 331 18.86 3.94 4.25
C ILE A 331 20.28 3.93 3.70
N ASP A 332 21.26 3.75 4.58
CA ASP A 332 22.67 3.46 4.27
C ASP A 332 23.27 4.44 3.25
N GLY A 333 23.11 5.74 3.49
CA GLY A 333 23.70 6.82 2.70
C GLY A 333 22.98 7.13 1.39
N ALA A 334 21.92 6.40 1.06
CA ALA A 334 21.13 6.73 -0.13
C ALA A 334 20.39 8.07 0.02
N ASP A 335 20.08 8.71 -1.09
CA ASP A 335 19.16 9.83 -1.10
C ASP A 335 17.72 9.32 -1.10
N THR A 336 16.81 10.09 -0.50
CA THR A 336 15.38 9.77 -0.58
C THR A 336 14.92 9.79 -2.03
N PRO A 337 14.04 8.85 -2.44
CA PRO A 337 13.46 8.88 -3.77
C PRO A 337 12.79 10.24 -4.01
N VAL A 338 12.78 10.68 -5.24
CA VAL A 338 12.04 11.87 -5.67
C VAL A 338 10.76 11.44 -6.36
N LEU A 339 9.74 12.28 -6.35
CA LEU A 339 8.59 12.08 -7.24
C LEU A 339 9.12 12.09 -8.67
N THR A 340 9.03 10.98 -9.32
CA THR A 340 9.17 10.93 -10.75
C THR A 340 7.85 11.48 -11.30
N GLY A 341 7.81 12.79 -11.58
CA GLY A 341 6.68 13.36 -12.30
C GLY A 341 6.34 12.43 -13.45
N VAL A 342 5.08 12.04 -13.60
CA VAL A 342 4.56 10.96 -14.45
C VAL A 342 5.63 10.41 -15.39
N LYS A 343 6.20 9.24 -15.09
CA LYS A 343 6.66 8.40 -16.21
C LYS A 343 5.39 8.20 -17.03
N GLY A 344 5.23 9.04 -18.04
CA GLY A 344 4.21 8.81 -19.05
C GLY A 344 4.34 7.35 -19.37
N ILE A 345 3.25 6.62 -19.43
CA ILE A 345 3.21 5.20 -19.77
C ILE A 345 4.28 5.04 -20.84
N GLU A 346 5.43 4.46 -20.46
CA GLU A 346 6.45 4.20 -21.47
C GLU A 346 5.82 3.17 -22.37
N ASN A 347 5.21 3.65 -23.42
CA ASN A 347 4.77 2.78 -24.50
C ASN A 347 6.04 2.26 -25.15
N THR A 348 6.61 1.22 -24.56
CA THR A 348 7.83 0.54 -25.02
C THR A 348 7.69 0.03 -26.45
N ALA A 349 6.47 0.09 -27.01
CA ALA A 349 6.16 -0.26 -28.38
C ALA A 349 6.16 0.94 -29.35
N ALA A 350 6.13 2.19 -28.87
CA ALA A 350 6.08 3.33 -29.77
C ALA A 350 7.45 3.63 -30.37
N LYS A 351 7.55 3.54 -31.70
CA LYS A 351 8.77 3.84 -32.42
C LYS A 351 9.06 5.35 -32.37
N ALA A 352 10.27 5.72 -31.93
CA ALA A 352 10.73 7.10 -31.99
C ALA A 352 10.74 7.59 -33.46
N VAL A 353 10.02 8.69 -33.76
CA VAL A 353 9.93 9.26 -35.10
C VAL A 353 10.86 10.47 -35.29
N SER A 354 11.20 11.16 -34.17
CA SER A 354 12.20 12.22 -34.21
C SER A 354 12.82 12.46 -32.83
N THR A 355 14.11 12.84 -32.82
CA THR A 355 14.81 13.29 -31.62
C THR A 355 15.48 14.63 -31.93
N MET A 356 15.25 15.63 -31.08
CA MET A 356 15.86 16.97 -31.18
C MET A 356 16.57 17.30 -29.86
N TYR A 357 17.66 18.01 -29.99
CA TYR A 357 18.48 18.47 -28.85
C TYR A 357 18.34 19.99 -28.75
N TYR A 358 18.06 20.49 -27.58
CA TYR A 358 17.98 21.92 -27.32
C TYR A 358 19.04 22.32 -26.29
N THR A 359 19.72 23.44 -26.54
CA THR A 359 20.52 24.08 -25.49
C THR A 359 19.61 24.67 -24.40
N PRO A 360 20.15 25.02 -23.21
CA PRO A 360 19.39 25.76 -22.20
C PRO A 360 18.79 27.09 -22.70
N ALA A 361 19.41 27.68 -23.72
CA ALA A 361 18.91 28.90 -24.40
C ALA A 361 17.83 28.62 -25.46
N GLY A 362 17.37 27.35 -25.61
CA GLY A 362 16.32 26.97 -26.55
C GLY A 362 16.76 26.76 -27.99
N VAL A 363 18.07 26.81 -28.30
CA VAL A 363 18.59 26.56 -29.64
C VAL A 363 18.47 25.10 -29.99
N ALA A 364 17.75 24.77 -31.08
CA ALA A 364 17.52 23.43 -31.56
C ALA A 364 18.72 22.89 -32.36
N ASN A 365 19.12 21.67 -32.11
CA ASN A 365 20.18 20.95 -32.80
C ASN A 365 19.73 19.49 -33.11
N ARG A 366 20.28 18.91 -34.18
CA ARG A 366 20.02 17.49 -34.53
C ARG A 366 20.91 16.53 -33.76
N THR A 367 21.95 17.02 -33.14
CA THR A 367 22.90 16.23 -32.32
C THR A 367 23.19 16.95 -31.01
N ALA A 368 23.58 16.20 -30.00
CA ALA A 368 23.95 16.77 -28.70
C ALA A 368 25.23 17.64 -28.83
N VAL A 369 25.18 18.85 -28.26
CA VAL A 369 26.31 19.78 -28.18
C VAL A 369 27.00 19.63 -26.79
N LYS A 370 28.22 20.17 -26.70
CA LYS A 370 28.99 20.16 -25.41
C LYS A 370 28.21 20.93 -24.34
N GLY A 371 28.04 20.33 -23.17
CA GLY A 371 27.33 20.87 -22.03
C GLY A 371 25.92 20.30 -21.89
N LEU A 372 25.04 21.03 -21.21
CA LEU A 372 23.65 20.59 -20.95
C LEU A 372 22.80 20.66 -22.21
N ASN A 373 22.16 19.54 -22.54
CA ASN A 373 21.18 19.41 -23.63
C ASN A 373 19.82 19.00 -23.04
N ILE A 374 18.74 19.57 -23.57
CA ILE A 374 17.37 19.12 -23.38
C ILE A 374 17.01 18.29 -24.61
N VAL A 375 16.84 16.99 -24.44
CA VAL A 375 16.55 16.06 -25.53
C VAL A 375 15.04 15.81 -25.59
N VAL A 376 14.42 16.13 -26.73
CA VAL A 376 13.00 15.90 -26.98
C VAL A 376 12.87 14.80 -28.01
N THR A 377 12.31 13.65 -27.63
CA THR A 377 12.00 12.54 -28.52
C THR A 377 10.50 12.47 -28.74
N LYS A 378 10.05 12.52 -29.98
CA LYS A 378 8.64 12.30 -30.37
C LYS A 378 8.47 10.87 -30.85
N TYR A 379 7.34 10.27 -30.48
CA TYR A 379 6.99 8.90 -30.84
C TYR A 379 5.83 8.87 -31.86
N ALA A 380 5.68 7.72 -32.51
CA ALA A 380 4.67 7.52 -33.56
C ALA A 380 3.22 7.62 -33.05
N ASP A 381 3.00 7.44 -31.76
CA ASP A 381 1.70 7.59 -31.09
C ASP A 381 1.36 9.03 -30.71
N GLY A 382 2.21 10.00 -31.09
CA GLY A 382 2.03 11.43 -30.78
C GLY A 382 2.59 11.84 -29.41
N THR A 383 3.04 10.91 -28.59
CA THR A 383 3.69 11.23 -27.32
C THR A 383 5.09 11.78 -27.50
N GLN A 384 5.61 12.49 -26.47
CA GLN A 384 6.99 12.96 -26.49
C GLN A 384 7.68 12.76 -25.14
N LYS A 385 8.96 12.43 -25.18
CA LYS A 385 9.84 12.29 -23.99
C LYS A 385 10.83 13.45 -23.99
N VAL A 386 11.00 14.05 -22.82
CA VAL A 386 11.98 15.14 -22.60
C VAL A 386 12.96 14.70 -21.52
N VAL A 387 14.25 14.71 -21.81
CA VAL A 387 15.30 14.38 -20.84
C VAL A 387 16.42 15.41 -20.89
N LYS A 388 17.11 15.63 -19.78
CA LYS A 388 18.32 16.45 -19.70
C LYS A 388 19.54 15.54 -19.79
N VAL A 389 20.45 15.86 -20.67
CA VAL A 389 21.69 15.08 -20.90
C VAL A 389 22.89 16.05 -20.93
N ILE A 390 23.95 15.70 -20.25
CA ILE A 390 25.24 16.42 -20.32
C ILE A 390 26.16 15.64 -21.26
N LYS A 391 26.72 16.34 -22.25
CA LYS A 391 27.70 15.80 -23.20
C LYS A 391 29.07 16.39 -22.97
#